data_ac0904f676ea1e2840b3711bb86512cd
#
_entry.id   ac0904f676ea1e2840b3711bb86512cd
#
_cell.length_a   1.000
_cell.length_b   1.000
_cell.length_c   1.000
_cell.angle_alpha   90.00
_cell.angle_beta   90.00
_cell.angle_gamma   90.00
#
_symmetry.space_group_name_H-M   'P 1'
#
loop_
_entity.id
_entity.type
_entity.pdbx_description
1 polymer ?
#
loop_
_entity_poly.entity_id
_entity_poly.type
_entity_poly.pdbx_seq_one_letter_code
_entity_poly.pdbx_strand_id
1 'polypeptide(L)'
;ELNNMEVVLMEWAKRSRGIVFKKNKNLINSIKDLKNLHFANRQDGSGTKIYLDYLLKKNKLDEKNFKSINTFYTETDAVMSVYEGETDFAFGLKSEAIKFNLDFIELVKERFDIVLDRRSFFEDSFQKLIKYCNTENFRKLLLKFDGYDVSDFGKFHYIS
;
A
#
# COMPACT_ATOMS: atom_id res chain seq x y z
N GLU A 1 -18.22 6.42 -7.64
CA GLU A 1 -18.45 7.57 -6.73
C GLU A 1 -17.87 8.89 -7.26
N LEU A 2 -16.90 8.88 -8.19
CA LEU A 2 -16.29 10.10 -8.76
C LEU A 2 -17.07 10.67 -9.96
N ASN A 3 -18.07 9.96 -10.49
CA ASN A 3 -18.72 10.26 -11.78
C ASN A 3 -19.48 11.60 -11.84
N ASN A 4 -19.67 12.29 -10.74
CA ASN A 4 -20.35 13.59 -10.67
C ASN A 4 -19.48 14.68 -10.03
N MET A 5 -18.18 14.45 -9.89
CA MET A 5 -17.25 15.40 -9.28
C MET A 5 -16.31 15.95 -10.34
N GLU A 6 -16.12 17.25 -10.38
CA GLU A 6 -15.09 17.90 -11.20
C GLU A 6 -13.72 17.65 -10.56
N VAL A 7 -13.13 16.51 -10.84
CA VAL A 7 -11.85 16.08 -10.22
C VAL A 7 -10.81 15.70 -11.26
N VAL A 8 -9.57 15.85 -10.88
CA VAL A 8 -8.39 15.34 -11.59
C VAL A 8 -7.85 14.15 -10.81
N LEU A 9 -7.64 13.03 -11.49
CA LEU A 9 -6.99 11.84 -10.96
C LEU A 9 -5.62 11.71 -11.62
N MET A 10 -4.56 11.98 -10.87
CA MET A 10 -3.18 11.98 -11.34
C MET A 10 -2.38 10.89 -10.64
N GLU A 11 -1.67 10.08 -11.41
CA GLU A 11 -0.78 9.06 -10.86
C GLU A 11 0.38 9.70 -10.12
N TRP A 12 0.52 9.33 -8.84
CA TRP A 12 1.65 9.74 -8.01
C TRP A 12 2.75 8.70 -8.04
N ALA A 13 2.40 7.45 -7.82
CA ALA A 13 3.34 6.32 -7.81
C ALA A 13 2.62 4.98 -7.96
N LYS A 14 3.38 3.94 -8.31
CA LYS A 14 2.97 2.56 -8.05
C LYS A 14 3.70 2.05 -6.81
N ARG A 15 3.03 1.27 -5.99
CA ARG A 15 3.57 0.72 -4.73
C ARG A 15 3.45 -0.79 -4.72
N SER A 16 4.49 -1.48 -4.26
CA SER A 16 4.43 -2.91 -4.03
C SER A 16 3.72 -3.21 -2.72
N ARG A 17 2.62 -3.97 -2.78
CA ARG A 17 1.84 -4.42 -1.63
C ARG A 17 1.81 -5.93 -1.56
N GLY A 18 1.88 -6.47 -0.34
CA GLY A 18 1.94 -7.91 -0.15
C GLY A 18 1.92 -8.36 1.29
N ILE A 19 2.45 -9.55 1.53
CA ILE A 19 2.55 -10.18 2.85
C ILE A 19 3.89 -9.78 3.46
N VAL A 20 3.84 -9.23 4.68
CA VAL A 20 5.01 -8.89 5.50
C VAL A 20 5.09 -9.87 6.66
N PHE A 21 6.25 -10.47 6.90
CA PHE A 21 6.45 -11.47 7.96
C PHE A 21 7.91 -11.50 8.44
N LYS A 22 8.15 -12.14 9.59
CA LYS A 22 9.53 -12.28 10.11
C LYS A 22 10.34 -13.28 9.32
N LYS A 23 11.59 -12.93 9.06
CA LYS A 23 12.60 -13.84 8.51
C LYS A 23 12.69 -15.13 9.33
N ASN A 24 12.71 -16.26 8.64
CA ASN A 24 12.96 -17.59 9.24
C ASN A 24 11.92 -18.08 10.26
N LYS A 25 10.78 -17.43 10.44
CA LYS A 25 9.78 -17.86 11.43
C LYS A 25 8.76 -18.85 10.85
N ASN A 26 8.37 -18.69 9.59
CA ASN A 26 7.41 -19.55 8.91
C ASN A 26 7.80 -19.67 7.43
N LEU A 27 7.58 -20.85 6.82
CA LEU A 27 7.69 -21.02 5.37
C LEU A 27 6.44 -20.47 4.70
N ILE A 28 6.37 -19.14 4.59
CA ILE A 28 5.30 -18.45 3.88
C ILE A 28 5.78 -18.19 2.45
N ASN A 29 5.11 -18.81 1.48
CA ASN A 29 5.38 -18.63 0.05
C ASN A 29 4.17 -18.04 -0.69
N SER A 30 2.99 -18.12 -0.07
CA SER A 30 1.74 -17.69 -0.67
C SER A 30 0.68 -17.31 0.37
N ILE A 31 -0.40 -16.67 -0.06
CA ILE A 31 -1.55 -16.36 0.80
C ILE A 31 -2.21 -17.62 1.40
N LYS A 32 -2.03 -18.79 0.81
CA LYS A 32 -2.60 -20.04 1.30
C LYS A 32 -1.90 -20.58 2.54
N ASP A 33 -0.65 -20.18 2.75
CA ASP A 33 0.19 -20.63 3.86
C ASP A 33 -0.12 -19.85 5.15
N LEU A 34 -0.97 -18.82 5.06
CA LEU A 34 -1.33 -17.93 6.17
C LEU A 34 -2.37 -18.50 7.13
N LYS A 35 -2.94 -19.69 6.84
CA LYS A 35 -3.96 -20.31 7.67
C LYS A 35 -3.46 -20.56 9.09
N ASN A 36 -4.31 -20.24 10.07
CA ASN A 36 -4.04 -20.40 11.50
C ASN A 36 -2.92 -19.50 12.07
N LEU A 37 -2.34 -18.61 11.27
CA LEU A 37 -1.37 -17.63 11.72
C LEU A 37 -2.08 -16.40 12.31
N HIS A 38 -1.37 -15.71 13.22
CA HIS A 38 -1.85 -14.46 13.81
C HIS A 38 -1.66 -13.30 12.84
N PHE A 39 -2.73 -12.63 12.56
CA PHE A 39 -2.83 -11.56 11.56
C PHE A 39 -2.97 -10.18 12.19
N ALA A 40 -2.13 -9.24 11.76
CA ALA A 40 -2.27 -7.82 12.04
C ALA A 40 -3.36 -7.23 11.14
N ASN A 41 -4.61 -7.24 11.60
CA ASN A 41 -5.74 -6.73 10.82
C ASN A 41 -5.72 -5.21 10.71
N ARG A 42 -6.30 -4.67 9.64
CA ARG A 42 -6.50 -3.24 9.44
C ARG A 42 -7.98 -2.90 9.60
N GLN A 43 -8.26 -1.65 10.01
CA GLN A 43 -9.63 -1.15 10.15
C GLN A 43 -10.43 -1.26 8.85
N ASP A 44 -11.73 -1.45 8.97
CA ASP A 44 -12.65 -1.43 7.84
C ASP A 44 -12.55 -0.13 7.05
N GLY A 45 -12.73 -0.21 5.73
CA GLY A 45 -12.61 0.93 4.82
C GLY A 45 -11.17 1.30 4.46
N SER A 46 -10.14 0.74 5.10
CA SER A 46 -8.76 0.94 4.64
C SER A 46 -8.52 0.22 3.32
N GLY A 47 -7.74 0.85 2.43
CA GLY A 47 -7.37 0.24 1.14
C GLY A 47 -6.72 -1.15 1.30
N THR A 48 -5.94 -1.33 2.37
CA THR A 48 -5.33 -2.62 2.73
C THR A 48 -6.38 -3.68 3.02
N LYS A 49 -7.39 -3.37 3.84
CA LYS A 49 -8.47 -4.29 4.19
C LYS A 49 -9.32 -4.63 2.98
N ILE A 50 -9.74 -3.63 2.20
CA ILE A 50 -10.52 -3.82 0.95
C ILE A 50 -9.78 -4.75 -0.01
N TYR A 51 -8.48 -4.56 -0.17
CA TYR A 51 -7.71 -5.40 -1.07
C TYR A 51 -7.50 -6.83 -0.53
N LEU A 52 -7.29 -6.98 0.77
CA LEU A 52 -7.23 -8.30 1.41
C LEU A 52 -8.54 -9.07 1.18
N ASP A 53 -9.68 -8.45 1.42
CA ASP A 53 -11.01 -9.08 1.22
C ASP A 53 -11.19 -9.54 -0.23
N TYR A 54 -10.75 -8.72 -1.20
CA TYR A 54 -10.74 -9.10 -2.61
C TYR A 54 -9.86 -10.34 -2.85
N LEU A 55 -8.64 -10.38 -2.30
CA LEU A 55 -7.72 -11.50 -2.46
C LEU A 55 -8.25 -12.79 -1.82
N LEU A 56 -8.84 -12.69 -0.63
CA LEU A 56 -9.45 -13.83 0.05
C LEU A 56 -10.56 -14.42 -0.80
N LYS A 57 -11.47 -13.58 -1.28
CA LYS A 57 -12.55 -13.98 -2.18
C LYS A 57 -12.03 -14.65 -3.46
N LYS A 58 -11.03 -14.04 -4.10
CA LYS A 58 -10.39 -14.57 -5.31
C LYS A 58 -9.74 -15.94 -5.09
N ASN A 59 -9.15 -16.19 -3.93
CA ASN A 59 -8.49 -17.45 -3.57
C ASN A 59 -9.43 -18.44 -2.87
N LYS A 60 -10.73 -18.15 -2.74
CA LYS A 60 -11.72 -18.97 -2.03
C LYS A 60 -11.29 -19.25 -0.58
N LEU A 61 -10.71 -18.25 0.07
CA LEU A 61 -10.32 -18.25 1.48
C LEU A 61 -11.32 -17.43 2.29
N ASP A 62 -11.53 -17.82 3.55
CA ASP A 62 -12.32 -17.06 4.52
C ASP A 62 -11.37 -16.37 5.51
N GLU A 63 -11.66 -15.12 5.88
CA GLU A 63 -10.92 -14.39 6.92
C GLU A 63 -10.88 -15.16 8.25
N LYS A 64 -11.91 -15.95 8.55
CA LYS A 64 -11.96 -16.85 9.71
C LYS A 64 -10.83 -17.88 9.76
N ASN A 65 -10.14 -18.11 8.64
CA ASN A 65 -8.94 -18.97 8.61
C ASN A 65 -7.72 -18.30 9.25
N PHE A 66 -7.76 -17.00 9.55
CA PHE A 66 -6.70 -16.26 10.20
C PHE A 66 -7.09 -15.94 11.65
N LYS A 67 -6.11 -15.90 12.53
CA LYS A 67 -6.32 -15.48 13.92
C LYS A 67 -6.06 -13.97 14.01
N SER A 68 -7.10 -13.14 13.83
CA SER A 68 -6.97 -11.70 14.07
C SER A 68 -6.81 -11.45 15.57
N ILE A 69 -5.76 -10.71 15.97
CA ILE A 69 -5.51 -10.37 17.37
C ILE A 69 -6.03 -8.97 17.66
N ASN A 70 -5.59 -7.99 16.87
CA ASN A 70 -5.93 -6.58 17.04
C ASN A 70 -6.21 -5.93 15.68
N THR A 71 -6.91 -4.79 15.73
CA THR A 71 -7.10 -3.92 14.57
C THR A 71 -6.15 -2.74 14.67
N PHE A 72 -5.31 -2.57 13.65
CA PHE A 72 -4.34 -1.48 13.55
C PHE A 72 -4.85 -0.38 12.62
N TYR A 73 -4.59 0.88 12.96
CA TYR A 73 -5.09 2.05 12.21
C TYR A 73 -4.06 2.62 11.22
N THR A 74 -2.78 2.28 11.37
CA THR A 74 -1.73 2.66 10.40
C THR A 74 -1.05 1.43 9.80
N GLU A 75 -0.45 1.60 8.61
CA GLU A 75 0.38 0.56 7.98
C GLU A 75 1.58 0.22 8.85
N THR A 76 2.20 1.26 9.42
CA THR A 76 3.40 1.13 10.24
C THR A 76 3.13 0.32 11.49
N ASP A 77 2.02 0.58 12.22
CA ASP A 77 1.69 -0.16 13.45
C ASP A 77 1.42 -1.64 13.17
N ALA A 78 0.71 -1.94 12.06
CA ALA A 78 0.46 -3.33 11.66
C ALA A 78 1.77 -4.07 11.35
N VAL A 79 2.72 -3.43 10.67
CA VAL A 79 4.02 -4.02 10.35
C VAL A 79 4.91 -4.11 11.61
N MET A 80 4.82 -3.11 12.50
CA MET A 80 5.56 -3.08 13.76
C MET A 80 5.13 -4.24 14.68
N SER A 81 3.84 -4.60 14.73
CA SER A 81 3.37 -5.76 15.51
C SER A 81 3.99 -7.08 15.02
N VAL A 82 4.26 -7.20 13.71
CA VAL A 82 5.02 -8.33 13.15
C VAL A 82 6.47 -8.30 13.62
N TYR A 83 7.10 -7.11 13.56
CA TYR A 83 8.49 -6.94 14.03
C TYR A 83 8.64 -7.29 15.51
N GLU A 84 7.72 -6.89 16.35
CA GLU A 84 7.70 -7.19 17.80
C GLU A 84 7.34 -8.67 18.08
N GLY A 85 6.67 -9.32 17.15
CA GLY A 85 6.26 -10.74 17.25
C GLY A 85 4.93 -10.95 17.92
N GLU A 86 4.13 -9.90 18.05
CA GLU A 86 2.74 -9.98 18.50
C GLU A 86 1.87 -10.67 17.46
N THR A 87 2.17 -10.45 16.18
CA THR A 87 1.52 -11.11 15.04
C THR A 87 2.53 -11.85 14.18
N ASP A 88 2.06 -12.82 13.39
CA ASP A 88 2.91 -13.60 12.52
C ASP A 88 3.09 -12.93 11.14
N PHE A 89 2.05 -12.22 10.68
CA PHE A 89 2.09 -11.50 9.40
C PHE A 89 1.17 -10.29 9.39
N ALA A 90 1.49 -9.35 8.49
CA ALA A 90 0.64 -8.23 8.11
C ALA A 90 0.46 -8.19 6.59
N PHE A 91 -0.61 -7.54 6.15
CA PHE A 91 -0.79 -7.16 4.76
C PHE A 91 -0.37 -5.69 4.61
N GLY A 92 0.77 -5.44 3.95
CA GLY A 92 1.39 -4.12 4.01
C GLY A 92 2.21 -3.76 2.78
N LEU A 93 2.92 -2.64 2.87
CA LEU A 93 3.80 -2.12 1.82
C LEU A 93 5.21 -2.70 1.94
N LYS A 94 5.86 -2.92 0.79
CA LYS A 94 7.27 -3.33 0.73
C LYS A 94 8.20 -2.37 1.45
N SER A 95 7.94 -1.07 1.35
CA SER A 95 8.73 -0.02 2.03
C SER A 95 8.70 -0.17 3.55
N GLU A 96 7.55 -0.53 4.14
CA GLU A 96 7.46 -0.79 5.58
C GLU A 96 8.18 -2.08 5.98
N ALA A 97 8.07 -3.14 5.17
CA ALA A 97 8.82 -4.38 5.41
C ALA A 97 10.33 -4.13 5.44
N ILE A 98 10.86 -3.36 4.51
CA ILE A 98 12.28 -3.00 4.44
C ILE A 98 12.70 -2.17 5.66
N LYS A 99 11.89 -1.17 6.05
CA LYS A 99 12.14 -0.32 7.20
C LYS A 99 12.35 -1.11 8.51
N PHE A 100 11.61 -2.19 8.70
CA PHE A 100 11.70 -3.08 9.86
C PHE A 100 12.54 -4.34 9.61
N ASN A 101 13.25 -4.43 8.49
CA ASN A 101 14.07 -5.59 8.11
C ASN A 101 13.30 -6.92 8.15
N LEU A 102 12.05 -6.90 7.67
CA LEU A 102 11.15 -8.05 7.54
C LEU A 102 11.18 -8.63 6.12
N ASP A 103 10.73 -9.87 5.98
CA ASP A 103 10.52 -10.49 4.69
C ASP A 103 9.22 -10.01 4.04
N PHE A 104 9.18 -10.08 2.71
CA PHE A 104 8.07 -9.57 1.92
C PHE A 104 7.79 -10.44 0.70
N ILE A 105 6.51 -10.79 0.51
CA ILE A 105 6.03 -11.43 -0.72
C ILE A 105 5.11 -10.46 -1.43
N GLU A 106 5.51 -10.01 -2.62
CA GLU A 106 4.70 -9.12 -3.45
C GLU A 106 3.46 -9.87 -3.97
N LEU A 107 2.29 -9.29 -3.77
CA LEU A 107 1.03 -9.79 -4.30
C LEU A 107 0.44 -8.87 -5.37
N VAL A 108 0.75 -7.58 -5.31
CA VAL A 108 0.26 -6.59 -6.28
C VAL A 108 1.16 -5.36 -6.31
N LYS A 109 1.20 -4.73 -7.49
CA LYS A 109 1.60 -3.32 -7.64
C LYS A 109 0.33 -2.47 -7.71
N GLU A 110 0.03 -1.75 -6.65
CA GLU A 110 -1.09 -0.84 -6.60
C GLU A 110 -0.71 0.54 -7.14
N ARG A 111 -1.62 1.17 -7.87
CA ARG A 111 -1.47 2.57 -8.25
C ARG A 111 -1.92 3.46 -7.09
N PHE A 112 -1.13 4.44 -6.77
CA PHE A 112 -1.39 5.46 -5.76
C PHE A 112 -1.56 6.79 -6.47
N ASP A 113 -2.78 7.32 -6.44
CA ASP A 113 -3.16 8.52 -7.17
C ASP A 113 -3.44 9.68 -6.22
N ILE A 114 -3.18 10.88 -6.70
CA ILE A 114 -3.71 12.12 -6.13
C ILE A 114 -5.06 12.40 -6.76
N VAL A 115 -6.06 12.59 -5.92
CA VAL A 115 -7.38 13.09 -6.32
C VAL A 115 -7.49 14.53 -5.83
N LEU A 116 -7.78 15.45 -6.73
CA LEU A 116 -7.96 16.85 -6.38
C LEU A 116 -9.08 17.48 -7.22
N ASP A 117 -9.64 18.54 -6.67
CA ASP A 117 -10.58 19.37 -7.39
C ASP A 117 -9.92 19.96 -8.65
N ARG A 118 -10.69 20.05 -9.74
CA ARG A 118 -10.20 20.52 -11.03
C ARG A 118 -9.63 21.94 -10.97
N ARG A 119 -10.22 22.84 -10.17
CA ARG A 119 -9.71 24.23 -10.03
C ARG A 119 -8.38 24.23 -9.27
N SER A 120 -8.30 23.47 -8.20
CA SER A 120 -7.07 23.34 -7.40
C SER A 120 -5.90 22.79 -8.21
N PHE A 121 -6.15 22.00 -9.23
CA PHE A 121 -5.12 21.54 -10.15
C PHE A 121 -4.38 22.70 -10.85
N PHE A 122 -5.10 23.76 -11.22
CA PHE A 122 -4.51 24.91 -11.94
C PHE A 122 -3.93 25.98 -11.01
N GLU A 123 -4.05 25.82 -9.69
CA GLU A 123 -3.46 26.77 -8.75
C GLU A 123 -1.93 26.72 -8.77
N ASP A 124 -1.32 27.89 -8.59
CA ASP A 124 0.14 28.05 -8.58
C ASP A 124 0.85 27.13 -7.59
N SER A 125 0.24 26.89 -6.44
CA SER A 125 0.75 26.01 -5.39
C SER A 125 0.94 24.59 -5.91
N PHE A 126 -0.08 24.03 -6.56
CA PHE A 126 -0.03 22.68 -7.12
C PHE A 126 0.89 22.59 -8.34
N GLN A 127 0.87 23.62 -9.21
CA GLN A 127 1.78 23.69 -10.36
C GLN A 127 3.26 23.76 -9.93
N LYS A 128 3.57 24.44 -8.82
CA LYS A 128 4.92 24.44 -8.23
C LYS A 128 5.32 23.05 -7.73
N LEU A 129 4.38 22.32 -7.09
CA LEU A 129 4.61 20.93 -6.66
C LEU A 129 4.95 20.03 -7.87
N ILE A 130 4.16 20.09 -8.93
CA ILE A 130 4.41 19.33 -10.16
C ILE A 130 5.79 19.65 -10.75
N LYS A 131 6.13 20.95 -10.85
CA LYS A 131 7.44 21.38 -11.34
C LYS A 131 8.58 20.81 -10.48
N TYR A 132 8.45 20.86 -9.16
CA TYR A 132 9.45 20.29 -8.26
C TYR A 132 9.57 18.77 -8.44
N CYS A 133 8.47 18.06 -8.54
CA CYS A 133 8.46 16.61 -8.73
C CYS A 133 9.09 16.15 -10.05
N ASN A 134 9.16 17.02 -11.06
CA ASN A 134 9.85 16.75 -12.32
C ASN A 134 11.36 17.05 -12.28
N THR A 135 11.89 17.54 -11.16
CA THR A 135 13.34 17.82 -11.03
C THR A 135 14.16 16.56 -10.78
N GLU A 136 15.45 16.60 -11.17
CA GLU A 136 16.39 15.53 -10.83
C GLU A 136 16.56 15.33 -9.32
N ASN A 137 16.47 16.41 -8.54
CA ASN A 137 16.57 16.33 -7.08
C ASN A 137 15.44 15.49 -6.49
N PHE A 138 14.21 15.67 -6.96
CA PHE A 138 13.09 14.84 -6.54
C PHE A 138 13.27 13.38 -6.97
N ARG A 139 13.69 13.13 -8.20
CA ARG A 139 13.99 11.77 -8.68
C ARG A 139 15.05 11.07 -7.84
N LYS A 140 16.15 11.77 -7.50
CA LYS A 140 17.18 11.24 -6.59
C LYS A 140 16.65 10.96 -5.20
N LEU A 141 15.73 11.78 -4.69
CA LEU A 141 15.07 11.52 -3.41
C LEU A 141 14.24 10.24 -3.46
N LEU A 142 13.50 10.02 -4.54
CA LEU A 142 12.63 8.86 -4.72
C LEU A 142 13.39 7.54 -4.83
N LEU A 143 14.62 7.53 -5.34
CA LEU A 143 15.48 6.34 -5.37
C LEU A 143 15.82 5.79 -3.97
N LYS A 144 15.56 6.56 -2.90
CA LYS A 144 15.74 6.12 -1.51
C LYS A 144 14.54 5.32 -0.99
N PHE A 145 13.43 5.29 -1.72
CA PHE A 145 12.19 4.62 -1.29
C PHE A 145 11.98 3.33 -2.08
N ASP A 146 12.54 2.23 -1.59
CA ASP A 146 12.29 0.91 -2.16
C ASP A 146 10.80 0.56 -2.12
N GLY A 147 10.32 -0.07 -3.20
CA GLY A 147 8.92 -0.47 -3.32
C GLY A 147 8.00 0.59 -3.93
N TYR A 148 8.56 1.76 -4.32
CA TYR A 148 7.86 2.79 -5.09
C TYR A 148 8.41 2.89 -6.51
N ASP A 149 7.51 2.98 -7.49
CA ASP A 149 7.82 3.26 -8.88
C ASP A 149 7.07 4.53 -9.29
N VAL A 150 7.81 5.53 -9.73
CA VAL A 150 7.31 6.86 -10.12
C VAL A 150 7.50 7.13 -11.61
N SER A 151 7.74 6.11 -12.41
CA SER A 151 7.97 6.24 -13.85
C SER A 151 6.80 6.91 -14.58
N ASP A 152 5.57 6.66 -14.11
CA ASP A 152 4.34 7.22 -14.66
C ASP A 152 3.83 8.45 -13.87
N PHE A 153 4.66 9.05 -13.00
CA PHE A 153 4.28 10.24 -12.24
C PHE A 153 3.74 11.34 -13.17
N GLY A 154 2.61 11.94 -12.76
CA GLY A 154 1.97 13.03 -13.50
C GLY A 154 1.04 12.56 -14.62
N LYS A 155 0.88 11.26 -14.84
CA LYS A 155 -0.06 10.73 -15.82
C LYS A 155 -1.50 10.90 -15.33
N PHE A 156 -2.34 11.47 -16.17
CA PHE A 156 -3.76 11.67 -15.86
C PHE A 156 -4.57 10.43 -16.25
N HIS A 157 -5.44 9.98 -15.34
CA HIS A 157 -6.33 8.84 -15.56
C HIS A 157 -7.80 9.24 -15.62
N TYR A 158 -8.14 10.40 -15.06
CA TYR A 158 -9.49 10.93 -15.09
C TYR A 158 -9.46 12.46 -14.97
N ILE A 159 -10.22 13.12 -15.82
CA ILE A 159 -10.47 14.57 -15.80
C ILE A 159 -11.93 14.72 -16.20
N SER A 160 -12.78 15.21 -15.30
CA SER A 160 -14.17 15.52 -15.57
C SER A 160 -14.43 17.00 -15.56
#